data_7e9dccf18265a7a6d2d5ac321ca34133
#
_entry.id   7e9dccf18265a7a6d2d5ac321ca34133
#
_cell.length_a   1.000
_cell.length_b   1.000
_cell.length_c   1.000
_cell.angle_alpha   90.00
_cell.angle_beta   90.00
_cell.angle_gamma   90.00
#
_symmetry.space_group_name_H-M   'P 1'
#
loop_
_entity.id
_entity.type
_entity.pdbx_description
1 polymer ?
#
loop_
_entity_poly.entity_id
_entity_poly.type
_entity_poly.pdbx_seq_one_letter_code
_entity_poly.pdbx_strand_id
1 'polypeptide(L)'
;KLYEEVKDQLKKSALKLSGGQKQRLAIARSLCVNPEILLLDEPCSALDMKNTIAIEETLMELKGQYTFVIVTHNLGQAKRIADQIIFKDQGKILEVTDKETFFDSPATELAREQIQYM
;
A
#
# COMPACT_ATOMS: atom_id res chain seq x y z
N LYS A 1 11.25 -13.08 1.84
CA LYS A 1 11.47 -12.02 0.87
C LYS A 1 12.46 -10.98 1.31
N LEU A 2 12.15 -10.16 2.31
CA LEU A 2 13.14 -9.20 2.77
C LEU A 2 14.38 -9.92 3.31
N TYR A 3 14.18 -10.99 4.06
CA TYR A 3 15.30 -11.76 4.58
C TYR A 3 16.18 -12.30 3.45
N GLU A 4 15.57 -12.85 2.40
CA GLU A 4 16.32 -13.37 1.25
C GLU A 4 17.17 -12.29 0.58
N GLU A 5 16.66 -11.05 0.53
CA GLU A 5 17.36 -9.94 -0.09
C GLU A 5 18.51 -9.41 0.75
N VAL A 6 18.41 -9.47 2.09
CA VAL A 6 19.36 -8.81 2.98
C VAL A 6 20.14 -9.76 3.89
N LYS A 7 19.92 -11.08 3.79
CA LYS A 7 20.54 -12.05 4.69
C LYS A 7 22.07 -11.95 4.75
N ASP A 8 22.68 -11.58 3.65
CA ASP A 8 24.13 -11.39 3.58
C ASP A 8 24.58 -10.02 4.11
N GLN A 9 23.62 -9.17 4.49
CA GLN A 9 23.85 -7.81 4.93
C GLN A 9 23.33 -7.54 6.35
N LEU A 10 22.94 -8.58 7.09
CA LEU A 10 22.30 -8.42 8.40
C LEU A 10 23.13 -7.62 9.40
N LYS A 11 24.45 -7.62 9.27
CA LYS A 11 25.37 -6.89 10.15
C LYS A 11 25.68 -5.48 9.64
N LYS A 12 25.17 -5.08 8.48
CA LYS A 12 25.42 -3.76 7.91
C LYS A 12 24.38 -2.76 8.40
N SER A 13 24.75 -1.48 8.35
CA SER A 13 23.84 -0.42 8.72
C SER A 13 22.60 -0.41 7.79
N ALA A 14 21.43 -0.18 8.38
CA ALA A 14 20.19 -0.02 7.62
C ALA A 14 20.27 1.15 6.63
N LEU A 15 21.16 2.12 6.83
CA LEU A 15 21.37 3.23 5.91
C LEU A 15 21.91 2.78 4.55
N LYS A 16 22.48 1.58 4.46
CA LYS A 16 22.99 1.02 3.22
C LYS A 16 21.95 0.25 2.42
N LEU A 17 20.74 0.07 2.96
CA LEU A 17 19.66 -0.59 2.25
C LEU A 17 19.06 0.35 1.20
N SER A 18 18.48 -0.23 0.15
CA SER A 18 17.71 0.53 -0.83
C SER A 18 16.44 1.12 -0.19
N GLY A 19 15.81 2.09 -0.87
CA GLY A 19 14.55 2.67 -0.41
C GLY A 19 13.46 1.62 -0.19
N GLY A 20 13.32 0.67 -1.13
CA GLY A 20 12.35 -0.41 -1.00
C GLY A 20 12.66 -1.37 0.14
N GLN A 21 13.94 -1.68 0.33
CA GLN A 21 14.36 -2.53 1.46
C GLN A 21 14.11 -1.83 2.79
N LYS A 22 14.39 -0.53 2.90
CA LYS A 22 14.09 0.25 4.11
C LYS A 22 12.59 0.25 4.39
N GLN A 23 11.77 0.40 3.38
CA GLN A 23 10.32 0.43 3.54
C GLN A 23 9.78 -0.93 4.00
N ARG A 24 10.27 -2.03 3.41
CA ARG A 24 9.88 -3.37 3.83
C ARG A 24 10.35 -3.67 5.25
N LEU A 25 11.53 -3.20 5.62
CA LEU A 25 12.03 -3.33 6.99
C LEU A 25 11.14 -2.58 7.98
N ALA A 26 10.71 -1.37 7.63
CA ALA A 26 9.80 -0.58 8.45
C ALA A 26 8.46 -1.30 8.65
N ILE A 27 7.91 -1.88 7.59
CA ILE A 27 6.67 -2.66 7.67
C ILE A 27 6.88 -3.88 8.59
N ALA A 28 7.95 -4.63 8.38
CA ALA A 28 8.25 -5.80 9.20
C ALA A 28 8.38 -5.44 10.68
N ARG A 29 9.04 -4.33 10.97
CA ARG A 29 9.21 -3.84 12.35
C ARG A 29 7.85 -3.49 12.98
N SER A 30 6.98 -2.85 12.21
CA SER A 30 5.64 -2.51 12.69
C SER A 30 4.82 -3.76 13.01
N LEU A 31 5.02 -4.85 12.28
CA LEU A 31 4.32 -6.10 12.50
C LEU A 31 4.83 -6.89 13.72
N CYS A 32 6.04 -6.57 14.22
CA CYS A 32 6.59 -7.26 15.38
C CYS A 32 5.77 -7.06 16.66
N VAL A 33 4.97 -6.01 16.75
CA VAL A 33 4.07 -5.78 17.89
C VAL A 33 2.71 -6.48 17.69
N ASN A 34 2.56 -7.24 16.62
CA ASN A 34 1.38 -8.01 16.29
C ASN A 34 0.09 -7.14 16.28
N PRO A 35 0.02 -6.10 15.45
CA PRO A 35 -1.13 -5.21 15.42
C PRO A 35 -2.34 -5.90 14.77
N GLU A 36 -3.54 -5.50 15.19
CA GLU A 36 -4.76 -5.93 14.50
C GLU A 36 -4.93 -5.15 13.19
N ILE A 37 -4.60 -3.87 13.21
CA ILE A 37 -4.72 -2.98 12.06
C ILE A 37 -3.39 -2.24 11.89
N LEU A 38 -2.87 -2.20 10.68
CA LEU A 38 -1.68 -1.42 10.35
C LEU A 38 -2.06 -0.32 9.37
N LEU A 39 -1.77 0.92 9.73
CA LEU A 39 -2.02 2.08 8.88
C LEU A 39 -0.75 2.43 8.11
N LEU A 40 -0.85 2.48 6.78
CA LEU A 40 0.24 2.85 5.89
C LEU A 40 -0.15 4.10 5.11
N ASP A 41 0.65 5.15 5.24
CA ASP A 41 0.39 6.42 4.55
C ASP A 41 1.38 6.56 3.39
N GLU A 42 0.87 6.49 2.17
CA GLU A 42 1.65 6.61 0.94
C GLU A 42 2.90 5.70 0.93
N PRO A 43 2.72 4.38 1.13
CA PRO A 43 3.87 3.50 1.39
C PRO A 43 4.85 3.38 0.22
N CYS A 44 4.43 3.73 -0.99
CA CYS A 44 5.27 3.59 -2.18
C CYS A 44 5.57 4.91 -2.89
N SER A 45 5.23 6.05 -2.30
CA SER A 45 5.30 7.35 -2.99
C SER A 45 6.71 7.73 -3.44
N ALA A 46 7.74 7.28 -2.73
CA ALA A 46 9.13 7.61 -3.06
C ALA A 46 9.89 6.46 -3.74
N LEU A 47 9.17 5.42 -4.17
CA LEU A 47 9.78 4.22 -4.73
C LEU A 47 9.59 4.14 -6.24
N ASP A 48 10.54 3.51 -6.92
CA ASP A 48 10.40 3.18 -8.33
C ASP A 48 9.39 2.04 -8.52
N MET A 49 9.07 1.70 -9.76
CA MET A 49 8.05 0.70 -10.06
C MET A 49 8.44 -0.68 -9.52
N LYS A 50 9.70 -1.07 -9.64
CA LYS A 50 10.17 -2.38 -9.17
C LYS A 50 9.99 -2.53 -7.66
N ASN A 51 10.38 -1.50 -6.91
CA ASN A 51 10.24 -1.52 -5.45
C ASN A 51 8.79 -1.38 -5.02
N THR A 52 8.00 -0.60 -5.75
CA THR A 52 6.55 -0.49 -5.49
C THR A 52 5.88 -1.85 -5.63
N ILE A 53 6.16 -2.59 -6.70
CA ILE A 53 5.60 -3.93 -6.91
C ILE A 53 6.02 -4.87 -5.78
N ALA A 54 7.27 -4.81 -5.34
CA ALA A 54 7.74 -5.67 -4.24
C ALA A 54 6.98 -5.39 -2.93
N ILE A 55 6.71 -4.11 -2.63
CA ILE A 55 5.90 -3.74 -1.46
C ILE A 55 4.48 -4.26 -1.61
N GLU A 56 3.86 -4.05 -2.78
CA GLU A 56 2.50 -4.50 -3.03
C GLU A 56 2.36 -6.01 -2.88
N GLU A 57 3.32 -6.77 -3.40
CA GLU A 57 3.33 -8.23 -3.26
C GLU A 57 3.44 -8.64 -1.79
N THR A 58 4.29 -7.97 -1.02
CA THR A 58 4.43 -8.23 0.40
C THR A 58 3.12 -8.00 1.15
N LEU A 59 2.42 -6.89 0.86
CA LEU A 59 1.14 -6.59 1.49
C LEU A 59 0.08 -7.62 1.11
N MET A 60 0.05 -8.04 -0.16
CA MET A 60 -0.90 -9.06 -0.62
C MET A 60 -0.68 -10.41 0.07
N GLU A 61 0.56 -10.78 0.33
CA GLU A 61 0.86 -12.02 1.07
C GLU A 61 0.42 -11.94 2.52
N LEU A 62 0.48 -10.76 3.13
CA LEU A 62 0.18 -10.58 4.54
C LEU A 62 -1.29 -10.28 4.82
N LYS A 63 -2.09 -9.95 3.82
CA LYS A 63 -3.46 -9.49 4.06
C LYS A 63 -4.37 -10.53 4.69
N GLY A 64 -4.03 -11.81 4.63
CA GLY A 64 -4.78 -12.86 5.31
C GLY A 64 -4.54 -12.91 6.82
N GLN A 65 -3.47 -12.29 7.29
CA GLN A 65 -3.07 -12.29 8.69
C GLN A 65 -3.29 -10.94 9.37
N TYR A 66 -3.28 -9.86 8.59
CA TYR A 66 -3.36 -8.49 9.11
C TYR A 66 -4.37 -7.69 8.30
N THR A 67 -4.97 -6.70 8.95
CA THR A 67 -5.80 -5.71 8.26
C THR A 67 -4.95 -4.47 8.00
N PHE A 68 -4.89 -4.06 6.73
CA PHE A 68 -4.17 -2.86 6.33
C PHE A 68 -5.15 -1.75 5.96
N VAL A 69 -4.87 -0.55 6.44
CA VAL A 69 -5.52 0.67 5.97
C VAL A 69 -4.44 1.48 5.26
N ILE A 70 -4.59 1.67 3.96
CA ILE A 70 -3.56 2.29 3.13
C ILE A 70 -4.11 3.60 2.56
N VAL A 71 -3.40 4.70 2.82
CA VAL A 71 -3.71 5.99 2.22
C VAL A 71 -2.83 6.14 0.99
N THR A 72 -3.44 6.37 -0.16
CA THR A 72 -2.69 6.54 -1.41
C THR A 72 -3.44 7.46 -2.37
N HIS A 73 -2.68 8.23 -3.15
CA HIS A 73 -3.21 8.99 -4.29
C HIS A 73 -3.09 8.21 -5.60
N ASN A 74 -2.48 7.03 -5.56
CA ASN A 74 -2.27 6.21 -6.75
C ASN A 74 -3.44 5.25 -6.93
N LEU A 75 -4.35 5.61 -7.84
CA LEU A 75 -5.53 4.78 -8.13
C LEU A 75 -5.17 3.41 -8.71
N GLY A 76 -4.09 3.35 -9.49
CA GLY A 76 -3.60 2.07 -10.00
C GLY A 76 -3.19 1.12 -8.88
N GLN A 77 -2.51 1.62 -7.86
CA GLN A 77 -2.15 0.86 -6.68
C GLN A 77 -3.40 0.37 -5.94
N ALA A 78 -4.36 1.27 -5.71
CA ALA A 78 -5.60 0.89 -5.05
C ALA A 78 -6.32 -0.22 -5.82
N LYS A 79 -6.35 -0.11 -7.15
CA LYS A 79 -6.98 -1.12 -7.99
C LYS A 79 -6.29 -2.48 -7.88
N ARG A 80 -4.96 -2.48 -7.76
CA ARG A 80 -4.19 -3.73 -7.69
C ARG A 80 -4.33 -4.44 -6.35
N ILE A 81 -4.37 -3.71 -5.24
CA ILE A 81 -4.20 -4.34 -3.92
C ILE A 81 -5.39 -4.19 -2.96
N ALA A 82 -6.32 -3.28 -3.20
CA ALA A 82 -7.40 -3.04 -2.26
C ALA A 82 -8.51 -4.08 -2.37
N ASP A 83 -9.18 -4.34 -1.25
CA ASP A 83 -10.45 -5.08 -1.21
C ASP A 83 -11.61 -4.10 -1.14
N GLN A 84 -11.44 -3.03 -0.35
CA GLN A 84 -12.44 -2.00 -0.10
C GLN A 84 -11.82 -0.64 -0.39
N ILE A 85 -12.64 0.29 -0.88
CA ILE A 85 -12.21 1.65 -1.18
C ILE A 85 -12.99 2.63 -0.30
N ILE A 86 -12.25 3.57 0.31
CA ILE A 86 -12.81 4.74 0.95
C ILE A 86 -12.31 5.94 0.15
N PHE A 87 -13.21 6.57 -0.60
CA PHE A 87 -12.84 7.71 -1.44
C PHE A 87 -13.12 9.00 -0.70
N LYS A 88 -12.05 9.78 -0.47
CA LYS A 88 -12.12 11.03 0.28
C LYS A 88 -11.72 12.20 -0.60
N ASP A 89 -12.34 13.35 -0.35
CA ASP A 89 -11.95 14.62 -0.95
C ASP A 89 -12.24 15.74 0.03
N GLN A 90 -11.28 16.63 0.20
CA GLN A 90 -11.38 17.81 1.07
C GLN A 90 -11.89 17.45 2.48
N GLY A 91 -11.36 16.38 3.05
CA GLY A 91 -11.70 15.96 4.41
C GLY A 91 -13.04 15.25 4.54
N LYS A 92 -13.74 15.00 3.43
CA LYS A 92 -15.04 14.31 3.45
C LYS A 92 -14.96 12.97 2.77
N ILE A 93 -15.66 11.99 3.34
CA ILE A 93 -15.80 10.67 2.73
C ILE A 93 -16.96 10.74 1.73
N LEU A 94 -16.65 10.49 0.45
CA LEU A 94 -17.63 10.57 -0.63
C LEU A 94 -18.20 9.19 -0.99
N GLU A 95 -17.39 8.13 -0.93
CA GLU A 95 -17.82 6.78 -1.25
C GLU A 95 -17.13 5.79 -0.33
N VAL A 96 -17.86 4.73 0.06
CA VAL A 96 -17.30 3.57 0.75
C VAL A 96 -17.88 2.35 0.05
N THR A 97 -17.05 1.57 -0.64
CA THR A 97 -17.55 0.45 -1.42
C THR A 97 -16.42 -0.55 -1.71
N ASP A 98 -16.77 -1.71 -2.25
CA ASP A 98 -15.76 -2.65 -2.71
C ASP A 98 -15.02 -2.09 -3.93
N LYS A 99 -13.84 -2.63 -4.18
CA LYS A 99 -12.97 -2.16 -5.25
C LYS A 99 -13.63 -2.25 -6.62
N GLU A 100 -14.27 -3.35 -6.92
CA GLU A 100 -14.89 -3.59 -8.22
C GLU A 100 -15.97 -2.56 -8.50
N THR A 101 -16.84 -2.31 -7.53
CA THR A 101 -17.90 -1.30 -7.67
C THR A 101 -17.32 0.11 -7.85
N PHE A 102 -16.26 0.44 -7.07
CA PHE A 102 -15.66 1.76 -7.17
C PHE A 102 -15.11 2.05 -8.58
N PHE A 103 -14.38 1.09 -9.15
CA PHE A 103 -13.74 1.30 -10.46
C PHE A 103 -14.68 1.09 -11.63
N ASP A 104 -15.66 0.19 -11.51
CA ASP A 104 -16.59 -0.10 -12.60
C ASP A 104 -17.80 0.83 -12.63
N SER A 105 -18.31 1.24 -11.46
CA SER A 105 -19.53 2.04 -11.34
C SER A 105 -19.41 3.04 -10.20
N PRO A 106 -18.47 4.01 -10.26
CA PRO A 106 -18.30 4.97 -9.17
C PRO A 106 -19.56 5.83 -9.00
N ALA A 107 -19.87 6.14 -7.73
CA ALA A 107 -21.10 6.85 -7.39
C ALA A 107 -21.00 8.36 -7.59
N THR A 108 -19.78 8.93 -7.58
CA THR A 108 -19.55 10.37 -7.68
C THR A 108 -18.92 10.76 -8.99
N GLU A 109 -19.21 11.99 -9.43
CA GLU A 109 -18.60 12.60 -10.62
C GLU A 109 -17.09 12.71 -10.46
N LEU A 110 -16.62 13.13 -9.28
CA LEU A 110 -15.21 13.30 -9.02
C LEU A 110 -14.45 11.98 -9.15
N ALA A 111 -15.01 10.89 -8.63
CA ALA A 111 -14.39 9.57 -8.78
C ALA A 111 -14.32 9.15 -10.25
N ARG A 112 -15.40 9.39 -11.02
CA ARG A 112 -15.43 9.08 -12.45
C ARG A 112 -14.32 9.81 -13.19
N GLU A 113 -14.14 11.10 -12.90
CA GLU A 113 -13.08 11.90 -13.53
C GLU A 113 -11.69 11.36 -13.20
N GLN A 114 -11.43 11.08 -11.94
CA GLN A 114 -10.10 10.60 -11.53
C GLN A 114 -9.79 9.22 -12.11
N ILE A 115 -10.77 8.33 -12.15
CA ILE A 115 -10.59 7.00 -12.73
C ILE A 115 -10.33 7.10 -14.23
N GLN A 116 -11.00 8.01 -14.93
CA GLN A 116 -10.81 8.22 -16.36
C GLN A 116 -9.35 8.59 -16.69
N TYR A 117 -8.68 9.32 -15.80
CA TYR A 117 -7.34 9.84 -16.05
C TYR A 117 -6.24 9.08 -15.27
N MET A 118 -6.57 7.93 -14.70
CA MET A 118 -5.53 7.15 -13.99
C MET A 118 -4.60 6.42 -14.97
#